data_305361b38f7d962024b9f21cef6e48a8
#
_entry.id   305361b38f7d962024b9f21cef6e48a8
#
_cell.length_a   1.000
_cell.length_b   1.000
_cell.length_c   1.000
_cell.angle_alpha   90.00
_cell.angle_beta   90.00
_cell.angle_gamma   90.00
#
_symmetry.space_group_name_H-M   'P 1'
#
loop_
_entity.id
_entity.type
_entity.pdbx_description
1 polymer ?
#
loop_
_entity_poly.entity_id
_entity_poly.type
_entity_poly.pdbx_seq_one_letter_code
_entity_poly.pdbx_strand_id
1 'polypeptide(L)' 'MKIRITHDTKIPLVNAGRTFDVRGVSESGDGEKVYFIHHAGSCIGIRASDCEEIGTEGVTT' A
#
# COMPACT_ATOMS: atom_id res chain seq x y z
N MET A 1 -4.49 3.15 -8.33
CA MET A 1 -3.15 3.30 -7.72
C MET A 1 -2.71 1.96 -7.16
N LYS A 2 -1.46 1.62 -7.38
CA LYS A 2 -0.88 0.41 -6.82
C LYS A 2 0.31 0.74 -5.96
N ILE A 3 0.56 -0.09 -4.98
CA ILE A 3 1.74 0.01 -4.13
C ILE A 3 2.47 -1.32 -4.13
N ARG A 4 3.76 -1.26 -3.89
CA ARG A 4 4.59 -2.44 -3.68
C ARG A 4 5.18 -2.38 -2.29
N ILE A 5 5.10 -3.49 -1.58
CA ILE A 5 5.62 -3.56 -0.22
C ILE A 5 7.14 -3.63 -0.29
N THR A 6 7.81 -2.75 0.47
CA THR A 6 9.26 -2.66 0.48
C THR A 6 9.89 -3.37 1.67
N HIS A 7 9.11 -3.64 2.71
CA HIS A 7 9.58 -4.32 3.90
C HIS A 7 8.58 -5.38 4.29
N ASP A 8 9.06 -6.47 4.88
CA ASP A 8 8.16 -7.42 5.47
C ASP A 8 7.43 -6.76 6.64
N THR A 9 6.13 -6.95 6.68
CA THR A 9 5.34 -6.41 7.78
C THR A 9 4.87 -7.55 8.66
N LYS A 10 4.30 -7.21 9.81
CA LYS A 10 3.72 -8.21 10.69
C LYS A 10 2.36 -8.67 10.21
N ILE A 11 1.83 -8.03 9.18
CA ILE A 11 0.52 -8.38 8.63
C ILE A 11 0.69 -9.60 7.75
N PRO A 12 -0.09 -10.66 7.95
CA PRO A 12 0.02 -11.85 7.10
C PRO A 12 -0.17 -11.49 5.63
N LEU A 13 0.64 -12.10 4.79
CA LEU A 13 0.59 -11.93 3.34
C LEU A 13 1.07 -10.57 2.83
N VAL A 14 1.41 -9.64 3.73
CA VAL A 14 1.95 -8.34 3.34
C VAL A 14 3.46 -8.39 3.50
N ASN A 15 4.11 -8.91 2.50
CA ASN A 15 5.57 -9.14 2.51
C ASN A 15 6.24 -8.33 1.42
N ALA A 16 7.52 -8.09 1.59
CA ALA A 16 8.30 -7.34 0.61
C ALA A 16 8.17 -7.95 -0.78
N GLY A 17 7.99 -7.10 -1.76
CA GLY A 17 7.83 -7.53 -3.15
C GLY A 17 6.40 -7.76 -3.59
N ARG A 18 5.45 -7.82 -2.66
CA ARG A 18 4.04 -7.97 -3.02
C ARG A 18 3.48 -6.64 -3.48
N THR A 19 2.51 -6.71 -4.38
CA THR A 19 1.83 -5.52 -4.87
C THR A 19 0.35 -5.63 -4.56
N PHE A 20 -0.26 -4.48 -4.34
CA PHE A 20 -1.69 -4.42 -4.01
C PHE A 20 -2.31 -3.20 -4.66
N ASP A 21 -3.60 -3.31 -4.98
CA ASP A 21 -4.38 -2.16 -5.44
C ASP A 21 -4.83 -1.36 -4.23
N VAL A 22 -4.61 -0.05 -4.27
CA VAL A 22 -5.01 0.83 -3.18
C VAL A 22 -6.45 1.25 -3.39
N ARG A 23 -7.25 1.09 -2.34
CA ARG A 23 -8.66 1.45 -2.37
C ARG A 23 -8.91 2.83 -1.80
N GLY A 24 -8.01 3.32 -0.96
CA GLY A 24 -8.12 4.64 -0.39
C GLY A 24 -6.83 5.03 0.27
N VAL A 25 -6.67 6.32 0.51
CA VAL A 25 -5.48 6.86 1.15
C VAL A 25 -5.95 7.78 2.27
N SER A 26 -5.32 7.66 3.42
CA SER A 26 -5.55 8.56 4.55
C SER A 26 -4.21 9.16 4.95
N GLU A 27 -4.27 10.34 5.55
CA GLU A 27 -3.07 11.00 6.03
C GLU A 27 -3.23 11.25 7.52
N SER A 28 -2.25 10.81 8.30
CA SER A 28 -2.32 11.00 9.74
C SER A 28 -1.92 12.44 10.10
N GLY A 29 -2.14 12.79 11.36
CA GLY A 29 -1.88 14.15 11.81
C GLY A 29 -0.42 14.56 11.74
N ASP A 30 0.50 13.59 11.67
CA ASP A 30 1.92 13.88 11.55
C ASP A 30 2.38 13.88 10.09
N GLY A 31 1.45 13.76 9.15
CA GLY A 31 1.76 13.82 7.73
C GLY A 31 2.06 12.50 7.08
N GLU A 32 2.00 11.41 7.82
CA GLU A 32 2.26 10.10 7.24
C GLU A 32 1.03 9.58 6.54
N LYS A 33 1.22 9.05 5.34
CA LYS A 33 0.12 8.46 4.58
C LYS A 33 -0.06 7.00 4.93
N VAL A 34 -1.32 6.57 4.91
CA VAL A 34 -1.67 5.17 5.09
C VAL A 34 -2.50 4.77 3.88
N TYR A 35 -2.09 3.71 3.22
CA TYR A 35 -2.78 3.20 2.05
C TYR A 35 -3.66 2.04 2.47
N PHE A 36 -4.93 2.12 2.11
CA PHE A 36 -5.88 1.08 2.45
C PHE A 36 -6.09 0.16 1.26
N ILE A 37 -5.93 -1.13 1.50
CA ILE A 37 -6.13 -2.16 0.49
C ILE A 37 -7.19 -3.14 0.97
N HIS A 38 -7.85 -3.81 0.03
CA HIS A 38 -8.74 -4.92 0.35
C HIS A 38 -8.00 -6.21 0.04
N HIS A 39 -7.94 -7.08 1.02
CA HIS A 39 -7.30 -8.37 0.83
C HIS A 39 -8.02 -9.41 1.66
N ALA A 40 -8.42 -10.51 1.02
CA ALA A 40 -9.12 -11.61 1.69
C ALA A 40 -10.37 -11.14 2.45
N GLY A 41 -11.08 -10.17 1.88
CA GLY A 41 -12.31 -9.67 2.49
C GLY A 41 -12.09 -8.67 3.62
N SER A 42 -10.85 -8.28 3.87
CA SER A 42 -10.53 -7.35 4.95
C SER A 42 -9.88 -6.09 4.39
N CYS A 43 -10.08 -5.00 5.11
CA CYS A 43 -9.44 -3.74 4.78
C CYS A 43 -8.18 -3.62 5.63
N ILE A 44 -7.05 -3.42 4.98
CA ILE A 44 -5.75 -3.37 5.66
C ILE A 44 -5.12 -2.03 5.37
N GLY A 45 -4.61 -1.36 6.42
CA GLY A 45 -3.87 -0.11 6.26
C GLY A 45 -2.38 -0.37 6.24
N ILE A 46 -1.70 0.17 5.23
CA ILE A 46 -0.27 0.00 5.06
C ILE A 46 0.38 1.37 5.10
N ARG A 47 1.36 1.54 5.95
CA ARG A 47 2.04 2.83 6.08
C ARG A 47 2.87 3.12 4.84
N ALA A 48 2.98 4.39 4.50
CA ALA A 48 3.79 4.80 3.36
C ALA A 48 5.26 4.37 3.52
N SER A 49 5.74 4.28 4.75
CA SER A 49 7.13 3.88 5.00
C SER A 49 7.37 2.40 4.71
N ASP A 50 6.31 1.59 4.65
CA ASP A 50 6.43 0.16 4.41
C ASP A 50 6.20 -0.22 2.94
N CYS A 51 5.89 0.74 2.11
CA CYS A 51 5.57 0.48 0.72
C CYS A 51 5.98 1.67 -0.14
N GLU A 52 5.90 1.48 -1.45
CA GLU A 52 6.14 2.57 -2.40
C GLU A 52 5.03 2.56 -3.43
N GLU A 53 4.67 3.72 -3.92
CA GLU A 53 3.74 3.83 -5.01
C GLU A 53 4.42 3.36 -6.28
N ILE A 54 3.77 2.46 -7.00
CA ILE A 54 4.25 2.06 -8.31
C ILE A 54 3.27 2.56 -9.34
N GLY A 55 3.79 3.09 -10.42
CA GLY A 55 2.96 3.66 -11.44
C GLY A 55 2.06 2.61 -12.04
N THR A 56 0.92 3.02 -12.36
CA THR A 56 0.05 2.14 -13.07
C THR A 56 -0.02 2.62 -14.47
N GLU A 57 0.16 2.73 -14.74
CA GLU A 57 -0.10 3.29 -15.72
C GLU A 57 0.54 3.97 -16.41
N GLY A 58 0.78 4.01 -16.31
CA GLY A 58 1.13 4.44 -16.78
C GLY A 58 1.41 4.84 -17.55
N VAL A 59 1.30 4.79 -17.63
CA VAL A 59 1.39 5.07 -18.14
C VAL A 59 1.73 5.64 -18.83
N THR A 60 1.81 5.91 -18.98
CA THR A 60 2.04 6.46 -19.50
C THR A 60 2.45 6.77 -19.98
N THR A 61 2.50 6.91 -20.22
CA THR A 61 2.71 7.31 -20.57
C THR A 61 2.90 7.47 -20.92
#